data_825cf2212aced754e894f16d6dc0fe2c
#
_entry.id   825cf2212aced754e894f16d6dc0fe2c
#
_cell.length_a   1.000
_cell.length_b   1.000
_cell.length_c   1.000
_cell.angle_alpha   90.00
_cell.angle_beta   90.00
_cell.angle_gamma   90.00
#
_symmetry.space_group_name_H-M   'P 1'
#
loop_
_entity.id
_entity.type
_entity.pdbx_description
1 polymer ?
#
loop_
_entity_poly.entity_id
_entity_poly.type
_entity_poly.pdbx_seq_one_letter_code
_entity_poly.pdbx_strand_id
1 'polypeptide(L)'
;MDLFTMKDYDDHELVVFGRDLDTGLRAIIAVHSTVLGPAAGGCRMWPYASTSDAVTDVLRLSRGMSYKNAMAGLPFGGGKAVIIGDSRTGKTPELFGAYGRFVDSLGGRYVTAEDVGTTISDMEFVSRQTRFVSGLGRNTGCAGGDPAPRTALGVFLGIKAAVRFKLGRTDLRNLSVAVQGVGGVGYHLCQLLAAEGARLVVADVRTPAAERARDQFNATVATVETIHSQDVEVFAPCALGAVLNAQSITELRASIVAGAANNQLASDADGMSLYSKGVLYAPDYVINAGGIISVAREYTGARSEAEVTAEIGGIPERLTEIFERSRREKRPTNVIADDLARQLIRRGGRRLVA
;
A
#
# COMPACT_ATOMS: atom_id res chain seq x y z
N MET A 1 -20.77 -9.39 -19.49
CA MET A 1 -19.97 -9.51 -18.24
C MET A 1 -20.99 -9.51 -17.11
N ASP A 2 -21.03 -10.56 -16.32
CA ASP A 2 -21.84 -10.59 -15.09
C ASP A 2 -20.94 -10.24 -13.90
N LEU A 3 -21.10 -9.03 -13.37
CA LEU A 3 -20.27 -8.48 -12.30
C LEU A 3 -20.33 -9.34 -11.03
N PHE A 4 -21.51 -9.84 -10.69
CA PHE A 4 -21.74 -10.60 -9.45
C PHE A 4 -21.09 -11.98 -9.45
N THR A 5 -20.74 -12.52 -10.61
CA THR A 5 -20.05 -13.82 -10.76
C THR A 5 -18.53 -13.69 -10.94
N MET A 6 -18.02 -12.47 -11.00
CA MET A 6 -16.56 -12.26 -11.13
C MET A 6 -15.85 -12.72 -9.86
N LYS A 7 -14.71 -13.43 -10.04
CA LYS A 7 -13.89 -13.95 -8.93
C LYS A 7 -13.48 -12.87 -7.91
N ASP A 8 -13.26 -11.65 -8.37
CA ASP A 8 -12.78 -10.54 -7.53
C ASP A 8 -13.92 -9.66 -6.98
N TYR A 9 -15.18 -9.99 -7.28
CA TYR A 9 -16.33 -9.37 -6.63
C TYR A 9 -16.48 -9.93 -5.20
N ASP A 10 -16.44 -9.06 -4.21
CA ASP A 10 -16.51 -9.38 -2.77
C ASP A 10 -17.54 -8.47 -2.10
N ASP A 11 -18.83 -8.67 -2.48
CA ASP A 11 -19.97 -7.90 -1.94
C ASP A 11 -19.77 -6.36 -2.00
N HIS A 12 -19.18 -5.85 -3.08
CA HIS A 12 -18.99 -4.42 -3.28
C HIS A 12 -20.30 -3.65 -3.22
N GLU A 13 -20.34 -2.59 -2.40
CA GLU A 13 -21.53 -1.76 -2.23
C GLU A 13 -21.93 -1.00 -3.50
N LEU A 14 -20.93 -0.64 -4.35
CA LEU A 14 -21.16 0.15 -5.55
C LEU A 14 -20.04 -0.06 -6.56
N VAL A 15 -20.40 -0.23 -7.84
CA VAL A 15 -19.48 -0.15 -8.98
C VAL A 15 -20.15 0.71 -10.05
N VAL A 16 -19.54 1.83 -10.39
CA VAL A 16 -20.09 2.81 -11.33
C VAL A 16 -19.14 3.09 -12.47
N PHE A 17 -19.70 3.24 -13.67
CA PHE A 17 -18.97 3.58 -14.89
C PHE A 17 -19.25 5.04 -15.25
N GLY A 18 -18.20 5.82 -15.43
CA GLY A 18 -18.26 7.22 -15.86
C GLY A 18 -17.68 7.39 -17.27
N ARG A 19 -18.38 8.18 -18.08
CA ARG A 19 -17.92 8.55 -19.43
C ARG A 19 -18.24 10.02 -19.68
N ASP A 20 -17.28 10.72 -20.26
CA ASP A 20 -17.47 12.07 -20.79
C ASP A 20 -16.91 12.10 -22.21
N LEU A 21 -17.76 12.45 -23.19
CA LEU A 21 -17.41 12.35 -24.61
C LEU A 21 -16.47 13.46 -25.05
N ASP A 22 -16.63 14.66 -24.48
CA ASP A 22 -15.88 15.84 -24.86
C ASP A 22 -14.42 15.74 -24.39
N THR A 23 -14.19 15.18 -23.21
CA THR A 23 -12.85 15.01 -22.63
C THR A 23 -12.24 13.63 -22.89
N GLY A 24 -13.04 12.70 -23.41
CA GLY A 24 -12.62 11.32 -23.61
C GLY A 24 -12.52 10.47 -22.34
N LEU A 25 -13.03 10.95 -21.19
CA LEU A 25 -13.01 10.23 -19.94
C LEU A 25 -13.71 8.88 -20.07
N ARG A 26 -13.05 7.84 -19.63
CA ARG A 26 -13.60 6.49 -19.36
C ARG A 26 -13.07 6.05 -18.00
N ALA A 27 -13.93 6.05 -16.98
CA ALA A 27 -13.54 5.74 -15.61
C ALA A 27 -14.48 4.73 -14.97
N ILE A 28 -13.96 3.97 -14.00
CA ILE A 28 -14.74 3.07 -13.16
C ILE A 28 -14.38 3.40 -11.73
N ILE A 29 -15.40 3.57 -10.86
CA ILE A 29 -15.21 3.71 -9.42
C ILE A 29 -15.87 2.51 -8.75
N ALA A 30 -15.12 1.78 -7.92
CA ALA A 30 -15.64 0.73 -7.06
C ALA A 30 -15.55 1.16 -5.59
N VAL A 31 -16.66 1.07 -4.89
CA VAL A 31 -16.78 1.19 -3.45
C VAL A 31 -16.99 -0.22 -2.89
N HIS A 32 -15.96 -0.75 -2.23
CA HIS A 32 -16.07 -2.07 -1.62
C HIS A 32 -16.88 -1.99 -0.31
N SER A 33 -16.58 -1.01 0.55
CA SER A 33 -17.33 -0.85 1.80
C SER A 33 -17.26 0.59 2.30
N THR A 34 -18.37 1.08 2.87
CA THR A 34 -18.48 2.36 3.59
C THR A 34 -18.72 2.17 5.09
N VAL A 35 -18.67 0.96 5.58
CA VAL A 35 -18.99 0.60 6.99
C VAL A 35 -18.15 1.35 8.02
N LEU A 36 -16.88 1.64 7.72
CA LEU A 36 -15.98 2.38 8.61
C LEU A 36 -15.98 3.90 8.33
N GLY A 37 -16.69 4.35 7.31
CA GLY A 37 -16.75 5.73 6.85
C GLY A 37 -16.70 5.81 5.32
N PRO A 38 -16.57 7.02 4.75
CA PRO A 38 -16.47 7.18 3.30
C PRO A 38 -15.39 6.26 2.72
N ALA A 39 -15.67 5.64 1.58
CA ALA A 39 -14.69 4.79 0.91
C ALA A 39 -13.54 5.65 0.40
N ALA A 40 -12.30 5.35 0.79
CA ALA A 40 -11.13 6.10 0.37
C ALA A 40 -10.15 5.23 -0.42
N GLY A 41 -9.57 5.82 -1.47
CA GLY A 41 -8.52 5.20 -2.27
C GLY A 41 -8.20 5.97 -3.53
N GLY A 42 -6.99 5.81 -4.05
CA GLY A 42 -6.48 6.58 -5.19
C GLY A 42 -7.12 6.24 -6.53
N CYS A 43 -6.92 7.12 -7.51
CA CYS A 43 -7.32 6.94 -8.89
C CYS A 43 -6.10 6.50 -9.73
N ARG A 44 -6.18 5.28 -10.30
CA ARG A 44 -5.16 4.76 -11.22
C ARG A 44 -5.49 5.14 -12.67
N MET A 45 -4.52 5.63 -13.42
CA MET A 45 -4.66 5.79 -14.87
C MET A 45 -3.75 4.81 -15.60
N TRP A 46 -4.37 3.86 -16.35
CA TRP A 46 -3.64 2.77 -16.97
C TRP A 46 -4.24 2.37 -18.32
N PRO A 47 -3.42 2.00 -19.34
CA PRO A 47 -3.89 1.54 -20.64
C PRO A 47 -4.32 0.06 -20.58
N TYR A 48 -5.43 -0.22 -19.89
CA TYR A 48 -5.97 -1.58 -19.79
C TYR A 48 -6.28 -2.15 -21.16
N ALA A 49 -5.96 -3.42 -21.39
CA ALA A 49 -6.23 -4.13 -22.65
C ALA A 49 -7.74 -4.30 -22.90
N SER A 50 -8.53 -4.42 -21.82
CA SER A 50 -9.98 -4.53 -21.89
C SER A 50 -10.67 -3.82 -20.72
N THR A 51 -11.97 -3.52 -20.87
CA THR A 51 -12.79 -3.05 -19.76
C THR A 51 -12.90 -4.11 -18.66
N SER A 52 -12.86 -5.40 -19.01
CA SER A 52 -12.87 -6.50 -18.03
C SER A 52 -11.64 -6.44 -17.11
N ASP A 53 -10.46 -6.16 -17.65
CA ASP A 53 -9.23 -6.03 -16.87
C ASP A 53 -9.31 -4.83 -15.93
N ALA A 54 -9.85 -3.71 -16.41
CA ALA A 54 -10.07 -2.52 -15.60
C ALA A 54 -11.05 -2.78 -14.44
N VAL A 55 -12.13 -3.52 -14.69
CA VAL A 55 -13.09 -3.94 -13.65
C VAL A 55 -12.43 -4.86 -12.64
N THR A 56 -11.69 -5.87 -13.09
CA THR A 56 -10.95 -6.78 -12.19
C THR A 56 -10.01 -6.01 -11.29
N ASP A 57 -9.23 -5.08 -11.85
CA ASP A 57 -8.25 -4.29 -11.08
C ASP A 57 -8.95 -3.39 -10.05
N VAL A 58 -10.00 -2.66 -10.45
CA VAL A 58 -10.71 -1.76 -9.53
C VAL A 58 -11.40 -2.50 -8.38
N LEU A 59 -11.95 -3.71 -8.62
CA LEU A 59 -12.54 -4.56 -7.58
C LEU A 59 -11.48 -5.01 -6.56
N ARG A 60 -10.38 -5.56 -7.05
CA ARG A 60 -9.27 -6.01 -6.19
C ARG A 60 -8.70 -4.86 -5.36
N LEU A 61 -8.46 -3.73 -5.99
CA LEU A 61 -7.86 -2.56 -5.34
C LEU A 61 -8.79 -1.94 -4.30
N SER A 62 -10.10 -1.81 -4.59
CA SER A 62 -11.07 -1.25 -3.63
C SER A 62 -11.24 -2.12 -2.39
N ARG A 63 -11.27 -3.47 -2.55
CA ARG A 63 -11.22 -4.42 -1.43
C ARG A 63 -9.95 -4.26 -0.62
N GLY A 64 -8.79 -4.20 -1.30
CA GLY A 64 -7.50 -3.98 -0.66
C GLY A 64 -7.47 -2.68 0.17
N MET A 65 -8.11 -1.61 -0.31
CA MET A 65 -8.22 -0.36 0.44
C MET A 65 -9.10 -0.50 1.68
N SER A 66 -10.22 -1.26 1.64
CA SER A 66 -11.00 -1.54 2.86
C SER A 66 -10.18 -2.22 3.93
N TYR A 67 -9.39 -3.23 3.55
CA TYR A 67 -8.54 -3.97 4.48
C TYR A 67 -7.42 -3.07 5.02
N LYS A 68 -6.77 -2.31 4.16
CA LYS A 68 -5.70 -1.39 4.56
C LYS A 68 -6.19 -0.32 5.53
N ASN A 69 -7.32 0.32 5.24
CA ASN A 69 -7.92 1.35 6.09
C ASN A 69 -8.37 0.77 7.45
N ALA A 70 -8.99 -0.41 7.45
CA ALA A 70 -9.40 -1.11 8.68
C ALA A 70 -8.20 -1.46 9.57
N MET A 71 -7.14 -2.04 8.97
CA MET A 71 -5.93 -2.43 9.70
C MET A 71 -5.11 -1.24 10.19
N ALA A 72 -5.18 -0.10 9.49
CA ALA A 72 -4.58 1.16 9.93
C ALA A 72 -5.43 1.89 10.99
N GLY A 73 -6.63 1.40 11.34
CA GLY A 73 -7.53 2.04 12.31
C GLY A 73 -8.12 3.36 11.81
N LEU A 74 -8.22 3.55 10.50
CA LEU A 74 -8.71 4.77 9.89
C LEU A 74 -10.26 4.80 9.83
N PRO A 75 -10.88 5.99 9.97
CA PRO A 75 -12.34 6.13 9.86
C PRO A 75 -12.77 6.19 8.37
N PHE A 76 -12.29 5.23 7.57
CA PHE A 76 -12.56 5.13 6.14
C PHE A 76 -12.90 3.70 5.75
N GLY A 77 -13.86 3.58 4.86
CA GLY A 77 -14.07 2.38 4.07
C GLY A 77 -13.03 2.24 2.95
N GLY A 78 -13.28 1.37 2.00
CA GLY A 78 -12.38 1.15 0.87
C GLY A 78 -13.04 1.38 -0.47
N GLY A 79 -12.41 2.21 -1.27
CA GLY A 79 -12.78 2.48 -2.63
C GLY A 79 -11.56 2.59 -3.54
N LYS A 80 -11.79 2.54 -4.82
CA LYS A 80 -10.77 2.73 -5.84
C LYS A 80 -11.38 3.28 -7.11
N ALA A 81 -10.61 4.07 -7.84
CA ALA A 81 -10.98 4.45 -9.20
C ALA A 81 -9.90 4.02 -10.20
N VAL A 82 -10.34 3.74 -11.42
CA VAL A 82 -9.46 3.56 -12.58
C VAL A 82 -9.94 4.45 -13.72
N ILE A 83 -9.01 5.10 -14.39
CA ILE A 83 -9.21 5.79 -15.68
C ILE A 83 -8.54 4.91 -16.75
N ILE A 84 -9.30 4.54 -17.77
CA ILE A 84 -8.81 3.72 -18.88
C ILE A 84 -8.15 4.65 -19.91
N GLY A 85 -6.83 4.73 -19.90
CA GLY A 85 -6.05 5.61 -20.77
C GLY A 85 -4.54 5.54 -20.50
N ASP A 86 -3.73 5.99 -21.46
CA ASP A 86 -2.27 6.08 -21.25
C ASP A 86 -1.93 7.38 -20.50
N SER A 87 -1.40 7.25 -19.30
CA SER A 87 -1.02 8.38 -18.45
C SER A 87 0.12 9.24 -19.00
N ARG A 88 0.84 8.77 -20.00
CA ARG A 88 1.94 9.53 -20.65
C ARG A 88 1.45 10.48 -21.73
N THR A 89 0.33 10.19 -22.36
CA THR A 89 -0.18 10.93 -23.52
C THR A 89 -1.62 11.41 -23.41
N GLY A 90 -2.42 10.83 -22.49
CA GLY A 90 -3.87 11.07 -22.39
C GLY A 90 -4.30 12.00 -21.26
N LYS A 91 -3.38 12.62 -20.53
CA LYS A 91 -3.72 13.53 -19.42
C LYS A 91 -4.03 14.93 -19.94
N THR A 92 -5.18 15.47 -19.53
CA THR A 92 -5.52 16.88 -19.70
C THR A 92 -6.22 17.42 -18.46
N PRO A 93 -6.17 18.74 -18.19
CA PRO A 93 -6.94 19.36 -17.12
C PRO A 93 -8.44 19.09 -17.21
N GLU A 94 -8.98 19.08 -18.45
CA GLU A 94 -10.39 18.87 -18.74
C GLU A 94 -10.82 17.45 -18.39
N LEU A 95 -9.98 16.43 -18.69
CA LEU A 95 -10.22 15.03 -18.33
C LEU A 95 -10.30 14.88 -16.82
N PHE A 96 -9.36 15.46 -16.05
CA PHE A 96 -9.40 15.41 -14.60
C PHE A 96 -10.52 16.26 -14.00
N GLY A 97 -10.93 17.34 -14.65
CA GLY A 97 -12.14 18.07 -14.30
C GLY A 97 -13.41 17.22 -14.46
N ALA A 98 -13.54 16.49 -15.58
CA ALA A 98 -14.65 15.55 -15.79
C ALA A 98 -14.63 14.42 -14.76
N TYR A 99 -13.46 13.88 -14.45
CA TYR A 99 -13.32 12.89 -13.39
C TYR A 99 -13.73 13.46 -12.02
N GLY A 100 -13.37 14.71 -11.71
CA GLY A 100 -13.79 15.40 -10.48
C GLY A 100 -15.32 15.50 -10.36
N ARG A 101 -16.01 15.90 -11.43
CA ARG A 101 -17.49 15.90 -11.48
C ARG A 101 -18.08 14.50 -11.26
N PHE A 102 -17.44 13.49 -11.83
CA PHE A 102 -17.86 12.10 -11.63
C PHE A 102 -17.71 11.65 -10.16
N VAL A 103 -16.60 11.99 -9.50
CA VAL A 103 -16.41 11.77 -8.05
C VAL A 103 -17.46 12.54 -7.24
N ASP A 104 -17.72 13.81 -7.56
CA ASP A 104 -18.69 14.64 -6.85
C ASP A 104 -20.13 14.06 -6.91
N SER A 105 -20.48 13.46 -8.04
CA SER A 105 -21.80 12.82 -8.23
C SER A 105 -22.08 11.68 -7.27
N LEU A 106 -21.06 11.11 -6.62
CA LEU A 106 -21.22 10.07 -5.59
C LEU A 106 -21.52 10.63 -4.19
N GLY A 107 -21.64 11.96 -4.04
CA GLY A 107 -22.12 12.62 -2.83
C GLY A 107 -21.27 12.33 -1.59
N GLY A 108 -19.97 12.10 -1.75
CA GLY A 108 -19.04 11.84 -0.65
C GLY A 108 -18.94 10.37 -0.23
N ARG A 109 -19.59 9.45 -0.92
CA ARG A 109 -19.42 8.01 -0.67
C ARG A 109 -18.02 7.53 -1.02
N TYR A 110 -17.30 8.24 -1.90
CA TYR A 110 -15.93 7.95 -2.31
C TYR A 110 -15.05 9.21 -2.23
N VAL A 111 -13.87 9.07 -1.66
CA VAL A 111 -12.80 10.08 -1.58
C VAL A 111 -11.62 9.59 -2.39
N THR A 112 -11.24 10.36 -3.41
CA THR A 112 -10.14 10.03 -4.30
C THR A 112 -8.80 10.59 -3.82
N ALA A 113 -7.70 10.05 -4.35
CA ALA A 113 -6.33 10.54 -4.18
C ALA A 113 -5.51 10.15 -5.41
N GLU A 114 -4.23 10.51 -5.44
CA GLU A 114 -3.31 10.00 -6.47
C GLU A 114 -3.04 8.50 -6.32
N ASP A 115 -2.71 7.85 -7.44
CA ASP A 115 -2.19 6.47 -7.54
C ASP A 115 -1.34 6.35 -8.81
N VAL A 116 -0.97 5.14 -9.18
CA VAL A 116 -0.19 4.86 -10.40
C VAL A 116 -0.81 5.56 -11.62
N GLY A 117 0.00 6.30 -12.34
CA GLY A 117 -0.41 7.04 -13.54
C GLY A 117 -1.06 8.38 -13.28
N THR A 118 -1.34 8.76 -12.02
CA THR A 118 -1.80 10.11 -11.65
C THR A 118 -0.80 10.80 -10.71
N THR A 119 -0.95 12.11 -10.55
CA THR A 119 -0.03 12.97 -9.77
C THR A 119 -0.81 13.93 -8.89
N ILE A 120 -0.13 14.58 -7.94
CA ILE A 120 -0.69 15.66 -7.12
C ILE A 120 -1.31 16.75 -8.00
N SER A 121 -0.63 17.17 -9.08
CA SER A 121 -1.16 18.18 -10.02
C SER A 121 -2.45 17.75 -10.70
N ASP A 122 -2.61 16.44 -11.00
CA ASP A 122 -3.86 15.91 -11.54
C ASP A 122 -4.98 16.02 -10.50
N MET A 123 -4.67 15.72 -9.23
CA MET A 123 -5.62 15.85 -8.12
C MET A 123 -6.00 17.30 -7.81
N GLU A 124 -5.12 18.27 -8.11
CA GLU A 124 -5.46 19.69 -8.04
C GLU A 124 -6.54 20.09 -9.04
N PHE A 125 -6.55 19.53 -10.27
CA PHE A 125 -7.64 19.72 -11.22
C PHE A 125 -8.95 19.08 -10.72
N VAL A 126 -8.88 17.88 -10.13
CA VAL A 126 -10.02 17.22 -9.49
C VAL A 126 -10.60 18.08 -8.37
N SER A 127 -9.76 18.68 -7.52
CA SER A 127 -10.17 19.49 -6.37
C SER A 127 -10.94 20.76 -6.71
N ARG A 128 -10.85 21.20 -7.95
CA ARG A 128 -11.65 22.35 -8.46
C ARG A 128 -13.12 22.00 -8.69
N GLN A 129 -13.42 20.70 -8.79
CA GLN A 129 -14.76 20.19 -9.09
C GLN A 129 -15.41 19.48 -7.88
N THR A 130 -14.63 19.00 -6.92
CA THR A 130 -15.13 18.29 -5.75
C THR A 130 -14.24 18.50 -4.54
N ARG A 131 -14.84 18.47 -3.34
CA ARG A 131 -14.10 18.41 -2.07
C ARG A 131 -13.67 17.01 -1.66
N PHE A 132 -14.15 15.97 -2.35
CA PHE A 132 -13.90 14.56 -2.04
C PHE A 132 -12.60 14.07 -2.67
N VAL A 133 -11.51 14.78 -2.39
CA VAL A 133 -10.15 14.49 -2.86
C VAL A 133 -9.15 14.78 -1.75
N SER A 134 -8.12 13.96 -1.65
CA SER A 134 -7.03 14.07 -0.67
C SER A 134 -5.66 13.95 -1.35
N GLY A 135 -4.58 14.18 -0.62
CA GLY A 135 -3.22 14.12 -1.16
C GLY A 135 -2.85 15.36 -1.98
N LEU A 136 -3.34 16.55 -1.60
CA LEU A 136 -3.12 17.79 -2.34
C LEU A 136 -1.83 18.53 -1.94
N GLY A 137 -1.16 18.10 -0.87
CA GLY A 137 0.12 18.67 -0.43
C GLY A 137 0.08 20.13 0.04
N ARG A 138 -1.08 20.65 0.42
CA ARG A 138 -1.34 22.12 0.55
C ARG A 138 -0.77 22.81 1.78
N ASN A 139 -0.30 22.09 2.82
CA ASN A 139 0.08 22.75 4.07
C ASN A 139 1.45 22.29 4.60
N THR A 140 2.41 23.19 4.64
CA THR A 140 3.67 22.99 5.36
C THR A 140 3.41 22.92 6.86
N GLY A 141 3.88 21.84 7.51
CA GLY A 141 3.74 21.62 8.96
C GLY A 141 2.51 20.83 9.42
N CYS A 142 1.62 20.45 8.46
CA CYS A 142 0.47 19.57 8.71
C CYS A 142 0.68 18.20 8.07
N ALA A 143 -0.18 17.24 8.43
CA ALA A 143 -0.26 15.96 7.74
C ALA A 143 -0.48 16.17 6.23
N GLY A 144 0.19 15.42 5.37
CA GLY A 144 0.15 15.56 3.92
C GLY A 144 1.55 15.56 3.29
N GLY A 145 1.63 15.95 2.03
CA GLY A 145 2.87 15.95 1.25
C GLY A 145 3.32 14.55 0.83
N ASP A 146 4.62 14.39 0.53
CA ASP A 146 5.19 13.11 0.10
C ASP A 146 4.95 12.00 1.14
N PRO A 147 4.18 10.95 0.80
CA PRO A 147 3.91 9.84 1.72
C PRO A 147 5.12 8.91 1.94
N ALA A 148 6.18 9.03 1.14
CA ALA A 148 7.28 8.08 1.14
C ALA A 148 8.04 8.03 2.48
N PRO A 149 8.40 9.13 3.15
CA PRO A 149 9.07 9.07 4.45
C PRO A 149 8.21 8.40 5.54
N ARG A 150 6.90 8.63 5.53
CA ARG A 150 5.96 8.07 6.50
C ARG A 150 5.70 6.58 6.26
N THR A 151 5.64 6.17 4.99
CA THR A 151 5.59 4.76 4.60
C THR A 151 6.87 4.05 5.05
N ALA A 152 8.04 4.65 4.80
CA ALA A 152 9.33 4.09 5.23
C ALA A 152 9.42 3.94 6.75
N LEU A 153 8.90 4.92 7.53
CA LEU A 153 8.84 4.83 8.99
C LEU A 153 7.97 3.63 9.42
N GLY A 154 6.79 3.45 8.84
CA GLY A 154 5.92 2.30 9.14
C GLY A 154 6.60 0.96 8.86
N VAL A 155 7.26 0.84 7.69
CA VAL A 155 8.02 -0.36 7.32
C VAL A 155 9.20 -0.59 8.27
N PHE A 156 9.95 0.44 8.61
CA PHE A 156 11.05 0.35 9.55
C PHE A 156 10.59 -0.17 10.93
N LEU A 157 9.53 0.41 11.48
CA LEU A 157 8.97 -0.04 12.75
C LEU A 157 8.42 -1.47 12.66
N GLY A 158 7.82 -1.83 11.54
CA GLY A 158 7.34 -3.19 11.25
C GLY A 158 8.49 -4.20 11.15
N ILE A 159 9.63 -3.83 10.55
CA ILE A 159 10.85 -4.66 10.54
C ILE A 159 11.33 -4.90 11.98
N LYS A 160 11.39 -3.86 12.82
CA LYS A 160 11.76 -4.01 14.25
C LYS A 160 10.84 -4.99 14.97
N ALA A 161 9.53 -4.92 14.74
CA ALA A 161 8.56 -5.86 15.31
C ALA A 161 8.79 -7.30 14.80
N ALA A 162 9.00 -7.48 13.51
CA ALA A 162 9.26 -8.78 12.92
C ALA A 162 10.57 -9.41 13.41
N VAL A 163 11.64 -8.61 13.52
CA VAL A 163 12.94 -9.02 14.07
C VAL A 163 12.80 -9.43 15.53
N ARG A 164 12.09 -8.64 16.34
CA ARG A 164 11.82 -8.97 17.74
C ARG A 164 11.04 -10.28 17.85
N PHE A 165 10.00 -10.46 17.05
CA PHE A 165 9.16 -11.67 17.10
C PHE A 165 9.88 -12.91 16.62
N LYS A 166 10.62 -12.84 15.50
CA LYS A 166 11.23 -13.99 14.83
C LYS A 166 12.59 -14.37 15.40
N LEU A 167 13.42 -13.34 15.71
CA LEU A 167 14.82 -13.51 16.11
C LEU A 167 15.06 -13.22 17.60
N GLY A 168 14.07 -12.70 18.33
CA GLY A 168 14.22 -12.32 19.75
C GLY A 168 15.12 -11.09 19.97
N ARG A 169 15.48 -10.33 18.93
CA ARG A 169 16.36 -9.17 19.00
C ARG A 169 15.57 -7.88 19.16
N THR A 170 16.10 -6.96 19.95
CA THR A 170 15.50 -5.64 20.19
C THR A 170 16.17 -4.51 19.42
N ASP A 171 17.35 -4.75 18.85
CA ASP A 171 18.12 -3.81 18.03
C ASP A 171 18.38 -4.37 16.62
N LEU A 172 18.77 -3.49 15.69
CA LEU A 172 19.11 -3.85 14.31
C LEU A 172 20.60 -3.81 14.03
N ARG A 173 21.45 -3.60 15.04
CA ARG A 173 22.90 -3.49 14.87
C ARG A 173 23.47 -4.76 14.26
N ASN A 174 24.21 -4.62 13.14
CA ASN A 174 24.74 -5.73 12.36
C ASN A 174 23.70 -6.71 11.78
N LEU A 175 22.41 -6.40 11.83
CA LEU A 175 21.38 -7.17 11.12
C LEU A 175 21.54 -6.92 9.62
N SER A 176 21.53 -7.96 8.80
CA SER A 176 21.60 -7.80 7.34
C SER A 176 20.20 -7.69 6.73
N VAL A 177 20.01 -6.66 5.92
CA VAL A 177 18.75 -6.34 5.26
C VAL A 177 18.96 -6.14 3.77
N ALA A 178 18.27 -6.91 2.93
CA ALA A 178 18.25 -6.70 1.49
C ALA A 178 17.03 -5.83 1.11
N VAL A 179 17.26 -4.67 0.51
CA VAL A 179 16.21 -3.73 0.08
C VAL A 179 16.14 -3.73 -1.45
N GLN A 180 15.02 -4.23 -1.98
CA GLN A 180 14.75 -4.23 -3.42
C GLN A 180 13.97 -2.97 -3.80
N GLY A 181 14.61 -2.07 -4.54
CA GLY A 181 14.08 -0.77 -4.91
C GLY A 181 14.46 0.31 -3.89
N VAL A 182 15.30 1.23 -4.32
CA VAL A 182 15.77 2.39 -3.53
C VAL A 182 15.23 3.71 -4.11
N GLY A 183 13.95 3.67 -4.52
CA GLY A 183 13.15 4.85 -4.85
C GLY A 183 12.79 5.66 -3.61
N GLY A 184 11.68 6.43 -3.65
CA GLY A 184 11.27 7.29 -2.55
C GLY A 184 11.23 6.55 -1.21
N VAL A 185 10.41 5.49 -1.10
CA VAL A 185 10.25 4.74 0.16
C VAL A 185 11.52 3.97 0.53
N GLY A 186 12.08 3.19 -0.42
CA GLY A 186 13.23 2.34 -0.12
C GLY A 186 14.47 3.13 0.30
N TYR A 187 14.68 4.32 -0.26
CA TYR A 187 15.78 5.19 0.14
C TYR A 187 15.66 5.67 1.60
N HIS A 188 14.46 6.15 1.99
CA HIS A 188 14.20 6.56 3.37
C HIS A 188 14.27 5.37 4.34
N LEU A 189 13.84 4.17 3.90
CA LEU A 189 14.00 2.95 4.69
C LEU A 189 15.47 2.62 4.92
N CYS A 190 16.31 2.68 3.87
CA CYS A 190 17.76 2.49 4.01
C CYS A 190 18.38 3.49 4.99
N GLN A 191 17.96 4.75 4.96
CA GLN A 191 18.42 5.79 5.89
C GLN A 191 18.11 5.41 7.35
N LEU A 192 16.89 4.98 7.64
CA LEU A 192 16.46 4.58 8.99
C LEU A 192 17.21 3.31 9.47
N LEU A 193 17.34 2.31 8.60
CA LEU A 193 18.06 1.06 8.90
C LEU A 193 19.54 1.29 9.15
N ALA A 194 20.19 2.11 8.33
CA ALA A 194 21.61 2.46 8.49
C ALA A 194 21.86 3.22 9.79
N ALA A 195 20.97 4.14 10.17
CA ALA A 195 21.06 4.87 11.44
C ALA A 195 21.01 3.96 12.68
N GLU A 196 20.32 2.80 12.58
CA GLU A 196 20.31 1.77 13.65
C GLU A 196 21.46 0.75 13.52
N GLY A 197 22.37 0.95 12.59
CA GLY A 197 23.55 0.11 12.40
C GLY A 197 23.31 -1.21 11.66
N ALA A 198 22.23 -1.32 10.88
CA ALA A 198 22.01 -2.46 10.00
C ALA A 198 23.01 -2.49 8.82
N ARG A 199 23.34 -3.69 8.34
CA ARG A 199 24.13 -3.89 7.12
C ARG A 199 23.17 -4.03 5.94
N LEU A 200 23.37 -3.20 4.90
CA LEU A 200 22.44 -3.12 3.79
C LEU A 200 22.98 -3.79 2.52
N VAL A 201 22.13 -4.55 1.85
CA VAL A 201 22.28 -4.96 0.46
C VAL A 201 21.16 -4.31 -0.32
N VAL A 202 21.46 -3.63 -1.43
CA VAL A 202 20.47 -2.87 -2.19
C VAL A 202 20.46 -3.26 -3.66
N ALA A 203 19.31 -3.19 -4.31
CA ALA A 203 19.17 -3.30 -5.76
C ALA A 203 18.11 -2.33 -6.29
N ASP A 204 18.35 -1.74 -7.44
CA ASP A 204 17.36 -0.92 -8.19
C ASP A 204 17.63 -1.11 -9.68
N VAL A 205 16.56 -1.05 -10.49
CA VAL A 205 16.67 -1.06 -11.97
C VAL A 205 17.44 0.18 -12.49
N ARG A 206 17.43 1.25 -11.73
CA ARG A 206 18.21 2.47 -12.00
C ARG A 206 19.54 2.41 -11.25
N THR A 207 20.61 2.09 -11.95
CA THR A 207 21.96 2.01 -11.38
C THR A 207 22.34 3.23 -10.52
N PRO A 208 22.09 4.49 -10.94
CA PRO A 208 22.42 5.66 -10.11
C PRO A 208 21.68 5.70 -8.75
N ALA A 209 20.49 5.11 -8.65
CA ALA A 209 19.78 5.05 -7.38
C ALA A 209 20.43 4.05 -6.41
N ALA A 210 20.85 2.88 -6.90
CA ALA A 210 21.57 1.89 -6.11
C ALA A 210 22.95 2.41 -5.67
N GLU A 211 23.70 3.08 -6.55
CA GLU A 211 25.00 3.70 -6.25
C GLU A 211 24.87 4.79 -5.19
N ARG A 212 23.88 5.66 -5.29
CA ARG A 212 23.61 6.67 -4.26
C ARG A 212 23.38 6.02 -2.89
N ALA A 213 22.62 4.93 -2.81
CA ALA A 213 22.38 4.23 -1.56
C ALA A 213 23.67 3.56 -1.03
N ARG A 214 24.51 2.98 -1.93
CA ARG A 214 25.83 2.46 -1.57
C ARG A 214 26.69 3.54 -0.92
N ASP A 215 26.84 4.69 -1.57
CA ASP A 215 27.75 5.74 -1.16
C ASP A 215 27.27 6.43 0.14
N GLN A 216 25.96 6.59 0.30
CA GLN A 216 25.39 7.25 1.46
C GLN A 216 25.30 6.36 2.69
N PHE A 217 25.01 5.07 2.53
CA PHE A 217 24.72 4.15 3.62
C PHE A 217 25.73 3.01 3.74
N ASN A 218 26.83 3.04 2.99
CA ASN A 218 27.83 1.96 2.91
C ASN A 218 27.17 0.59 2.58
N ALA A 219 26.18 0.60 1.68
CA ALA A 219 25.45 -0.59 1.28
C ALA A 219 26.20 -1.40 0.22
N THR A 220 26.04 -2.71 0.19
CA THR A 220 26.47 -3.56 -0.91
C THR A 220 25.44 -3.50 -2.02
N VAL A 221 25.85 -3.38 -3.29
CA VAL A 221 24.95 -3.40 -4.44
C VAL A 221 24.85 -4.83 -4.99
N ALA A 222 23.64 -5.34 -5.11
CA ALA A 222 23.31 -6.59 -5.80
C ALA A 222 22.52 -6.30 -7.08
N THR A 223 22.28 -7.31 -7.91
CA THR A 223 21.38 -7.19 -9.06
C THR A 223 19.92 -7.39 -8.67
N VAL A 224 18.99 -6.88 -9.48
CA VAL A 224 17.56 -7.02 -9.23
C VAL A 224 17.12 -8.49 -9.24
N GLU A 225 17.79 -9.31 -10.07
CA GLU A 225 17.51 -10.74 -10.21
C GLU A 225 17.95 -11.55 -9.01
N THR A 226 18.96 -11.09 -8.26
CA THR A 226 19.58 -11.88 -7.17
C THR A 226 19.35 -11.31 -5.78
N ILE A 227 18.72 -10.14 -5.66
CA ILE A 227 18.52 -9.47 -4.36
C ILE A 227 17.70 -10.30 -3.36
N HIS A 228 16.71 -11.05 -3.84
CA HIS A 228 15.85 -11.89 -2.99
C HIS A 228 16.58 -13.14 -2.46
N SER A 229 17.65 -13.58 -3.14
CA SER A 229 18.43 -14.77 -2.76
C SER A 229 19.68 -14.45 -1.96
N GLN A 230 19.89 -13.18 -1.57
CA GLN A 230 21.01 -12.78 -0.73
C GLN A 230 20.92 -13.44 0.66
N ASP A 231 22.09 -13.72 1.24
CA ASP A 231 22.20 -14.29 2.60
C ASP A 231 22.01 -13.17 3.64
N VAL A 232 20.77 -12.89 3.95
CA VAL A 232 20.35 -11.81 4.86
C VAL A 232 19.24 -12.29 5.79
N GLU A 233 19.08 -11.65 6.93
CA GLU A 233 18.01 -11.96 7.86
C GLU A 233 16.65 -11.41 7.37
N VAL A 234 16.65 -10.24 6.72
CA VAL A 234 15.42 -9.56 6.26
C VAL A 234 15.50 -9.25 4.77
N PHE A 235 14.49 -9.64 4.02
CA PHE A 235 14.23 -9.16 2.67
C PHE A 235 13.11 -8.11 2.69
N ALA A 236 13.40 -6.91 2.19
CA ALA A 236 12.47 -5.77 2.15
C ALA A 236 12.17 -5.37 0.70
N PRO A 237 11.15 -5.97 0.05
CA PRO A 237 10.70 -5.55 -1.27
C PRO A 237 10.05 -4.16 -1.18
N CYS A 238 10.62 -3.17 -1.90
CA CYS A 238 10.18 -1.78 -1.92
C CYS A 238 9.97 -1.25 -3.36
N ALA A 239 9.90 -2.15 -4.36
CA ALA A 239 9.71 -1.80 -5.76
C ALA A 239 8.34 -2.25 -6.29
N LEU A 240 8.30 -3.23 -7.17
CA LEU A 240 7.09 -3.73 -7.78
C LEU A 240 6.45 -4.87 -6.96
N GLY A 241 5.15 -5.13 -7.21
CA GLY A 241 4.43 -6.26 -6.66
C GLY A 241 4.82 -7.60 -7.32
N ALA A 242 4.22 -8.71 -6.81
CA ALA A 242 4.38 -10.07 -7.30
C ALA A 242 5.85 -10.60 -7.28
N VAL A 243 6.71 -9.97 -6.47
CA VAL A 243 8.10 -10.39 -6.31
C VAL A 243 8.23 -11.69 -5.52
N LEU A 244 7.26 -12.00 -4.68
CA LEU A 244 7.16 -13.26 -3.94
C LEU A 244 6.29 -14.23 -4.73
N ASN A 245 6.92 -15.11 -5.48
CA ASN A 245 6.31 -16.15 -6.31
C ASN A 245 7.02 -17.49 -6.08
N ALA A 246 6.53 -18.56 -6.69
CA ALA A 246 7.05 -19.92 -6.49
C ALA A 246 8.57 -20.02 -6.67
N GLN A 247 9.13 -19.34 -7.68
CA GLN A 247 10.57 -19.35 -7.94
C GLN A 247 11.33 -18.57 -6.88
N SER A 248 11.01 -17.28 -6.69
CA SER A 248 11.74 -16.42 -5.75
C SER A 248 11.65 -16.91 -4.31
N ILE A 249 10.51 -17.50 -3.92
CA ILE A 249 10.35 -18.11 -2.59
C ILE A 249 11.26 -19.32 -2.41
N THR A 250 11.45 -20.13 -3.45
CA THR A 250 12.38 -21.28 -3.39
C THR A 250 13.81 -20.80 -3.15
N GLU A 251 14.24 -19.73 -3.81
CA GLU A 251 15.57 -19.15 -3.74
C GLU A 251 15.80 -18.26 -2.50
N LEU A 252 14.72 -17.78 -1.87
CA LEU A 252 14.75 -16.86 -0.73
C LEU A 252 15.54 -17.47 0.46
N ARG A 253 16.52 -16.74 0.98
CA ARG A 253 17.31 -17.14 2.17
C ARG A 253 16.90 -16.38 3.43
N ALA A 254 16.29 -15.21 3.28
CA ALA A 254 15.82 -14.42 4.40
C ALA A 254 14.79 -15.17 5.25
N SER A 255 14.90 -15.05 6.56
CA SER A 255 13.91 -15.60 7.51
C SER A 255 12.71 -14.68 7.74
N ILE A 256 12.80 -13.42 7.30
CA ILE A 256 11.79 -12.39 7.41
C ILE A 256 11.61 -11.71 6.06
N VAL A 257 10.36 -11.52 5.64
CA VAL A 257 9.99 -10.62 4.53
C VAL A 257 9.15 -9.48 5.10
N ALA A 258 9.65 -8.25 4.96
CA ALA A 258 9.03 -7.04 5.50
C ALA A 258 9.42 -5.81 4.66
N GLY A 259 8.56 -5.39 3.73
CA GLY A 259 8.86 -4.32 2.78
C GLY A 259 7.66 -3.46 2.43
N ALA A 260 7.91 -2.40 1.65
CA ALA A 260 6.93 -1.37 1.33
C ALA A 260 6.08 -1.66 0.08
N ALA A 261 6.52 -2.57 -0.80
CA ALA A 261 5.82 -2.84 -2.05
C ALA A 261 4.38 -3.33 -1.80
N ASN A 262 3.44 -2.87 -2.60
CA ASN A 262 2.07 -3.39 -2.57
C ASN A 262 1.99 -4.70 -3.36
N ASN A 263 1.05 -5.58 -2.97
CA ASN A 263 0.80 -6.87 -3.65
C ASN A 263 2.10 -7.68 -3.81
N GLN A 264 2.86 -7.83 -2.73
CA GLN A 264 4.16 -8.53 -2.75
C GLN A 264 4.02 -10.00 -3.15
N LEU A 265 2.95 -10.67 -2.69
CA LEU A 265 2.61 -12.03 -3.09
C LEU A 265 2.04 -12.03 -4.51
N ALA A 266 2.53 -12.91 -5.38
CA ALA A 266 1.97 -13.11 -6.72
C ALA A 266 0.58 -13.78 -6.67
N SER A 267 0.36 -14.63 -5.65
CA SER A 267 -0.92 -15.28 -5.36
C SER A 267 -1.07 -15.54 -3.86
N ASP A 268 -2.31 -15.81 -3.42
CA ASP A 268 -2.57 -16.17 -2.01
C ASP A 268 -1.82 -17.45 -1.58
N ALA A 269 -1.58 -18.39 -2.51
CA ALA A 269 -0.84 -19.62 -2.28
C ALA A 269 0.64 -19.35 -1.89
N ASP A 270 1.22 -18.25 -2.34
CA ASP A 270 2.60 -17.87 -2.03
C ASP A 270 2.76 -17.53 -0.54
N GLY A 271 1.71 -17.02 0.10
CA GLY A 271 1.68 -16.85 1.55
C GLY A 271 1.81 -18.17 2.31
N MET A 272 1.16 -19.24 1.83
CA MET A 272 1.31 -20.59 2.41
C MET A 272 2.71 -21.15 2.15
N SER A 273 3.29 -20.88 0.99
CA SER A 273 4.66 -21.32 0.65
C SER A 273 5.69 -20.67 1.57
N LEU A 274 5.59 -19.37 1.85
CA LEU A 274 6.44 -18.68 2.83
C LEU A 274 6.27 -19.25 4.24
N TYR A 275 5.01 -19.48 4.66
CA TYR A 275 4.72 -20.06 5.97
C TYR A 275 5.32 -21.46 6.12
N SER A 276 5.15 -22.33 5.11
CA SER A 276 5.69 -23.69 5.10
C SER A 276 7.23 -23.71 5.10
N LYS A 277 7.86 -22.73 4.48
CA LYS A 277 9.32 -22.52 4.51
C LYS A 277 9.80 -21.95 5.86
N GLY A 278 8.88 -21.57 6.75
CA GLY A 278 9.21 -20.96 8.03
C GLY A 278 9.62 -19.50 7.94
N VAL A 279 9.35 -18.82 6.84
CA VAL A 279 9.62 -17.39 6.64
C VAL A 279 8.50 -16.57 7.27
N LEU A 280 8.84 -15.60 8.11
CA LEU A 280 7.88 -14.65 8.66
C LEU A 280 7.57 -13.57 7.63
N TYR A 281 6.36 -13.52 7.11
CA TYR A 281 5.89 -12.49 6.20
C TYR A 281 5.10 -11.41 6.97
N ALA A 282 5.53 -10.15 6.87
CA ALA A 282 4.74 -9.01 7.32
C ALA A 282 3.80 -8.57 6.19
N PRO A 283 2.48 -8.72 6.32
CA PRO A 283 1.53 -8.40 5.26
C PRO A 283 1.69 -6.96 4.78
N ASP A 284 1.81 -6.78 3.48
CA ASP A 284 2.21 -5.54 2.83
C ASP A 284 1.29 -4.36 3.15
N TYR A 285 -0.03 -4.55 3.04
CA TYR A 285 -1.00 -3.48 3.29
C TYR A 285 -1.10 -3.08 4.78
N VAL A 286 -0.52 -3.87 5.68
CA VAL A 286 -0.39 -3.54 7.11
C VAL A 286 0.89 -2.77 7.37
N ILE A 287 2.04 -3.31 6.93
CA ILE A 287 3.35 -2.72 7.23
C ILE A 287 3.56 -1.39 6.50
N ASN A 288 3.01 -1.23 5.28
CA ASN A 288 3.18 -0.01 4.49
C ASN A 288 2.09 1.05 4.71
N ALA A 289 1.30 0.93 5.78
CA ALA A 289 0.16 1.81 6.04
C ALA A 289 0.55 3.26 6.42
N GLY A 290 1.82 3.56 6.69
CA GLY A 290 2.27 4.89 7.13
C GLY A 290 1.87 6.03 6.18
N GLY A 291 1.93 5.80 4.87
CA GLY A 291 1.52 6.77 3.86
C GLY A 291 0.02 7.07 3.89
N ILE A 292 -0.83 6.03 3.94
CA ILE A 292 -2.28 6.23 3.96
C ILE A 292 -2.76 6.87 5.28
N ILE A 293 -2.09 6.61 6.41
CA ILE A 293 -2.37 7.28 7.66
C ILE A 293 -2.16 8.80 7.50
N SER A 294 -1.05 9.23 6.89
CA SER A 294 -0.78 10.64 6.64
C SER A 294 -1.83 11.30 5.71
N VAL A 295 -2.14 10.67 4.58
CA VAL A 295 -3.12 11.17 3.60
C VAL A 295 -4.53 11.23 4.20
N ALA A 296 -4.90 10.23 5.01
CA ALA A 296 -6.20 10.22 5.68
C ALA A 296 -6.34 11.38 6.67
N ARG A 297 -5.27 11.73 7.38
CA ARG A 297 -5.28 12.84 8.34
C ARG A 297 -5.30 14.21 7.66
N GLU A 298 -4.70 14.34 6.49
CA GLU A 298 -4.87 15.53 5.65
C GLU A 298 -6.35 15.76 5.31
N TYR A 299 -7.07 14.72 4.92
CA TYR A 299 -8.49 14.83 4.56
C TYR A 299 -9.41 15.09 5.75
N THR A 300 -9.17 14.45 6.90
CA THR A 300 -10.05 14.59 8.09
C THR A 300 -9.80 15.83 8.92
N GLY A 301 -8.89 16.67 8.54
CA GLY A 301 -8.47 17.88 9.24
C GLY A 301 -7.03 17.76 9.72
N ALA A 302 -6.28 18.84 9.52
CA ALA A 302 -4.85 18.88 9.75
C ALA A 302 -4.49 18.43 11.17
N ARG A 303 -3.75 17.33 11.26
CA ARG A 303 -3.06 16.89 12.47
C ARG A 303 -1.58 17.23 12.35
N SER A 304 -0.94 17.47 13.47
CA SER A 304 0.50 17.70 13.54
C SER A 304 1.28 16.45 13.05
N GLU A 305 2.49 16.65 12.57
CA GLU A 305 3.37 15.54 12.23
C GLU A 305 3.63 14.57 13.40
N ALA A 306 3.65 15.09 14.64
CA ALA A 306 3.82 14.28 15.83
C ALA A 306 2.65 13.31 16.05
N GLU A 307 1.41 13.76 15.84
CA GLU A 307 0.21 12.90 15.94
C GLU A 307 0.20 11.82 14.86
N VAL A 308 0.55 12.16 13.61
CA VAL A 308 0.66 11.18 12.52
C VAL A 308 1.75 10.16 12.83
N THR A 309 2.90 10.59 13.35
CA THR A 309 4.00 9.71 13.75
C THR A 309 3.57 8.76 14.87
N ALA A 310 2.83 9.25 15.87
CA ALA A 310 2.29 8.42 16.94
C ALA A 310 1.31 7.35 16.42
N GLU A 311 0.46 7.69 15.45
CA GLU A 311 -0.46 6.73 14.82
C GLU A 311 0.28 5.66 14.00
N ILE A 312 1.33 6.04 13.26
CA ILE A 312 2.23 5.09 12.57
C ILE A 312 2.88 4.14 13.58
N GLY A 313 3.16 4.60 14.79
CA GLY A 313 3.65 3.81 15.92
C GLY A 313 2.74 2.64 16.32
N GLY A 314 1.49 2.59 15.91
CA GLY A 314 0.58 1.45 16.10
C GLY A 314 0.78 0.27 15.13
N ILE A 315 1.56 0.44 14.06
CA ILE A 315 1.84 -0.64 13.07
C ILE A 315 2.53 -1.85 13.72
N PRO A 316 3.56 -1.70 14.58
CA PRO A 316 4.20 -2.81 15.28
C PRO A 316 3.23 -3.68 16.09
N GLU A 317 2.30 -3.07 16.82
CA GLU A 317 1.32 -3.79 17.64
C GLU A 317 0.38 -4.62 16.76
N ARG A 318 -0.09 -4.03 15.67
CA ARG A 318 -0.95 -4.73 14.71
C ARG A 318 -0.24 -5.91 14.05
N LEU A 319 1.01 -5.74 13.65
CA LEU A 319 1.83 -6.83 13.11
C LEU A 319 2.10 -7.92 14.14
N THR A 320 2.40 -7.54 15.39
CA THR A 320 2.63 -8.51 16.47
C THR A 320 1.37 -9.34 16.73
N GLU A 321 0.18 -8.74 16.76
CA GLU A 321 -1.11 -9.45 16.84
C GLU A 321 -1.26 -10.50 15.73
N ILE A 322 -0.93 -10.11 14.48
CA ILE A 322 -0.97 -11.01 13.32
C ILE A 322 0.01 -12.17 13.50
N PHE A 323 1.25 -11.88 13.90
CA PHE A 323 2.30 -12.89 14.05
C PHE A 323 1.97 -13.89 15.17
N GLU A 324 1.52 -13.40 16.33
CA GLU A 324 1.10 -14.26 17.46
C GLU A 324 -0.09 -15.14 17.09
N ARG A 325 -1.07 -14.56 16.40
CA ARG A 325 -2.25 -15.29 15.95
C ARG A 325 -1.89 -16.32 14.89
N SER A 326 -1.03 -15.98 13.92
CA SER A 326 -0.49 -16.90 12.91
C SER A 326 0.20 -18.11 13.56
N ARG A 327 1.05 -17.87 14.56
CA ARG A 327 1.74 -18.91 15.32
C ARG A 327 0.76 -19.82 16.08
N ARG A 328 -0.22 -19.22 16.76
CA ARG A 328 -1.22 -19.95 17.56
C ARG A 328 -2.15 -20.78 16.69
N GLU A 329 -2.64 -20.22 15.59
CA GLU A 329 -3.61 -20.87 14.70
C GLU A 329 -2.95 -21.72 13.61
N LYS A 330 -1.62 -21.68 13.50
CA LYS A 330 -0.83 -22.39 12.48
C LYS A 330 -1.29 -22.07 11.05
N ARG A 331 -1.49 -20.78 10.78
CA ARG A 331 -1.97 -20.26 9.48
C ARG A 331 -1.07 -19.12 8.99
N PRO A 332 -0.95 -18.90 7.66
CA PRO A 332 -0.15 -17.81 7.08
C PRO A 332 -0.59 -16.43 7.59
N THR A 333 0.37 -15.53 7.71
CA THR A 333 0.15 -14.15 8.23
C THR A 333 -0.77 -13.32 7.34
N ASN A 334 -0.72 -13.47 6.01
CA ASN A 334 -1.63 -12.80 5.08
C ASN A 334 -3.09 -13.23 5.32
N VAL A 335 -3.36 -14.52 5.53
CA VAL A 335 -4.70 -15.04 5.82
C VAL A 335 -5.21 -14.51 7.16
N ILE A 336 -4.35 -14.46 8.17
CA ILE A 336 -4.70 -13.88 9.49
C ILE A 336 -5.01 -12.38 9.38
N ALA A 337 -4.22 -11.64 8.59
CA ALA A 337 -4.44 -10.21 8.39
C ALA A 337 -5.78 -9.93 7.69
N ASP A 338 -6.14 -10.71 6.68
CA ASP A 338 -7.43 -10.61 5.99
C ASP A 338 -8.61 -10.92 6.94
N ASP A 339 -8.50 -11.95 7.77
CA ASP A 339 -9.52 -12.29 8.76
C ASP A 339 -9.70 -11.17 9.79
N LEU A 340 -8.61 -10.56 10.26
CA LEU A 340 -8.65 -9.42 11.17
C LEU A 340 -9.30 -8.20 10.51
N ALA A 341 -8.93 -7.89 9.27
CA ALA A 341 -9.52 -6.79 8.53
C ALA A 341 -11.05 -6.95 8.38
N ARG A 342 -11.50 -8.14 7.95
CA ARG A 342 -12.94 -8.47 7.87
C ARG A 342 -13.65 -8.36 9.22
N GLN A 343 -13.00 -8.81 10.31
CA GLN A 343 -13.57 -8.67 11.65
C GLN A 343 -13.71 -7.21 12.08
N LEU A 344 -12.72 -6.35 11.79
CA LEU A 344 -12.78 -4.92 12.09
C LEU A 344 -13.90 -4.23 11.30
N ILE A 345 -14.02 -4.50 10.00
CA ILE A 345 -15.10 -3.97 9.17
C ILE A 345 -16.45 -4.39 9.73
N ARG A 346 -16.70 -5.68 10.00
CA ARG A 346 -17.97 -6.18 10.57
C ARG A 346 -18.32 -5.58 11.92
N ARG A 347 -17.34 -5.33 12.78
CA ARG A 347 -17.55 -4.67 14.10
C ARG A 347 -17.93 -3.21 13.97
N GLY A 348 -17.37 -2.49 12.98
CA GLY A 348 -17.76 -1.12 12.65
C GLY A 348 -19.25 -1.02 12.29
N GLY A 349 -19.76 -1.93 11.45
CA GLY A 349 -21.16 -1.99 11.07
C GLY A 349 -22.14 -2.21 12.23
N ARG A 350 -21.75 -2.98 13.25
CA ARG A 350 -22.59 -3.19 14.45
C ARG A 350 -22.71 -1.96 15.35
N ARG A 351 -21.74 -1.03 15.32
CA ARG A 351 -21.81 0.23 16.08
C ARG A 351 -22.69 1.29 15.43
N LEU A 352 -22.99 1.16 14.15
CA LEU A 352 -23.86 2.09 13.42
C LEU A 352 -25.34 1.72 13.51
N VAL A 353 -25.67 0.50 13.94
CA VAL A 353 -27.05 -0.05 14.04
C VAL A 353 -27.55 -0.06 15.49
N ALA A 354 -26.72 0.28 16.46
CA ALA A 354 -27.05 0.43 17.88
C ALA A 354 -27.14 1.91 18.27
#